data_0406ece530d84440766f2e4ed3c7306c
#
_entry.id   0406ece530d84440766f2e4ed3c7306c
#
_cell.length_a   1.000
_cell.length_b   1.000
_cell.length_c   1.000
_cell.angle_alpha   90.00
_cell.angle_beta   90.00
_cell.angle_gamma   90.00
#
_symmetry.space_group_name_H-M   'P 1'
#
loop_
_entity.id
_entity.type
_entity.pdbx_description
1 polymer ?
#
loop_
_entity_poly.entity_id
_entity_poly.type
_entity_poly.pdbx_seq_one_letter_code
_entity_poly.pdbx_strand_id
1 'polypeptide(L)'
;MANQRRKHHFWRNLLILLVLFGIYLYWGNSSIETDEATFTSAELPAGFDGCRIVQLSDLHGKYFGKGNERLYSAVKAAHPEYIFVTGDLVDRKTENPTIYAGEVGAALSAIAPTYYVTGNHEWGHGTKVVEEIKRTLRESGVTVLSNEFVPLTRNGDSIVLAGIDDPNGYADQETPQELAQEVYA
;
A
#
# COMPACT_ATOMS: atom_id res chain seq x y z
N MET A 1 35.34 46.83 7.99
CA MET A 1 34.19 46.31 8.81
C MET A 1 32.94 45.97 8.00
N ALA A 2 32.54 46.70 6.97
CA ALA A 2 31.34 46.42 6.15
C ALA A 2 31.35 45.08 5.38
N ASN A 3 32.52 44.65 4.89
CA ASN A 3 32.67 43.40 4.12
C ASN A 3 32.56 42.12 5.01
N GLN A 4 32.93 42.17 6.27
CA GLN A 4 32.74 41.06 7.20
C GLN A 4 31.25 40.87 7.59
N ARG A 5 30.54 41.98 7.84
CA ARG A 5 29.07 41.92 8.13
C ARG A 5 28.30 41.35 6.94
N ARG A 6 28.63 41.70 5.68
CA ARG A 6 28.01 41.14 4.47
C ARG A 6 28.24 39.64 4.37
N LYS A 7 29.44 39.14 4.67
CA LYS A 7 29.74 37.70 4.67
C LYS A 7 28.95 36.95 5.76
N HIS A 8 28.81 37.52 6.95
CA HIS A 8 28.01 36.91 8.03
C HIS A 8 26.51 36.82 7.65
N HIS A 9 25.93 37.83 7.03
CA HIS A 9 24.55 37.79 6.56
C HIS A 9 24.36 36.75 5.46
N PHE A 10 25.31 36.61 4.55
CA PHE A 10 25.28 35.62 3.49
C PHE A 10 25.26 34.19 4.08
N TRP A 11 26.18 33.85 4.95
CA TRP A 11 26.27 32.52 5.55
C TRP A 11 25.06 32.21 6.42
N ARG A 12 24.56 33.18 7.17
CA ARG A 12 23.33 33.03 7.95
C ARG A 12 22.12 32.73 7.05
N ASN A 13 21.95 33.48 5.99
CA ASN A 13 20.83 33.31 5.06
C ASN A 13 20.95 31.98 4.30
N LEU A 14 22.17 31.57 3.92
CA LEU A 14 22.41 30.25 3.34
C LEU A 14 22.05 29.13 4.31
N LEU A 15 22.44 29.24 5.57
CA LEU A 15 22.08 28.25 6.58
C LEU A 15 20.56 28.15 6.77
N ILE A 16 19.87 29.29 6.85
CA ILE A 16 18.40 29.32 6.95
C ILE A 16 17.78 28.61 5.73
N LEU A 17 18.27 28.92 4.52
CA LEU A 17 17.78 28.28 3.30
C LEU A 17 17.97 26.77 3.32
N LEU A 18 19.15 26.30 3.76
CA LEU A 18 19.44 24.85 3.88
C LEU A 18 18.53 24.17 4.92
N VAL A 19 18.28 24.83 6.04
CA VAL A 19 17.36 24.31 7.08
C VAL A 19 15.93 24.22 6.54
N LEU A 20 15.45 25.29 5.88
CA LEU A 20 14.11 25.28 5.27
C LEU A 20 13.99 24.23 4.17
N PHE A 21 15.03 24.07 3.36
CA PHE A 21 15.08 23.01 2.34
C PHE A 21 15.07 21.61 2.97
N GLY A 22 15.82 21.40 4.06
CA GLY A 22 15.78 20.16 4.82
C GLY A 22 14.42 19.86 5.40
N ILE A 23 13.74 20.86 5.96
CA ILE A 23 12.35 20.74 6.47
C ILE A 23 11.39 20.40 5.32
N TYR A 24 11.51 21.06 4.17
CA TYR A 24 10.72 20.79 2.99
C TYR A 24 10.89 19.35 2.49
N LEU A 25 12.13 18.87 2.38
CA LEU A 25 12.42 17.50 1.98
C LEU A 25 11.86 16.49 2.99
N TYR A 26 12.05 16.75 4.30
CA TYR A 26 11.50 15.90 5.34
C TYR A 26 9.98 15.85 5.29
N TRP A 27 9.32 17.00 5.14
CA TRP A 27 7.86 17.07 5.06
C TRP A 27 7.34 16.38 3.80
N GLY A 28 7.92 16.65 2.63
CA GLY A 28 7.52 16.01 1.38
C GLY A 28 7.71 14.49 1.39
N ASN A 29 8.79 14.02 2.02
CA ASN A 29 9.02 12.56 2.14
C ASN A 29 8.19 11.88 3.24
N SER A 30 7.58 12.63 4.16
CA SER A 30 6.84 12.08 5.31
C SER A 30 5.35 12.39 5.27
N SER A 31 4.89 13.23 4.34
CA SER A 31 3.47 13.53 4.17
C SER A 31 2.73 12.33 3.57
N ILE A 32 1.48 12.19 3.96
CA ILE A 32 0.54 11.29 3.30
C ILE A 32 -0.40 12.18 2.49
N GLU A 33 -0.54 11.88 1.23
CA GLU A 33 -1.50 12.48 0.33
C GLU A 33 -2.57 11.43 0.01
N THR A 34 -3.81 11.86 -0.08
CA THR A 34 -4.93 11.00 -0.44
C THR A 34 -5.52 11.54 -1.74
N ASP A 35 -5.40 10.76 -2.79
CA ASP A 35 -6.03 11.05 -4.07
C ASP A 35 -7.37 10.32 -4.17
N GLU A 36 -8.39 11.00 -4.65
CA GLU A 36 -9.71 10.42 -4.88
C GLU A 36 -9.96 10.29 -6.38
N ALA A 37 -10.34 9.08 -6.79
CA ALA A 37 -10.75 8.78 -8.16
C ALA A 37 -12.14 8.12 -8.16
N THR A 38 -12.97 8.47 -9.13
CA THR A 38 -14.28 7.85 -9.30
C THR A 38 -14.26 7.00 -10.57
N PHE A 39 -14.61 5.73 -10.43
CA PHE A 39 -14.83 4.83 -11.54
C PHE A 39 -16.33 4.64 -11.76
N THR A 40 -16.77 4.71 -13.02
CA THR A 40 -18.18 4.53 -13.39
C THR A 40 -18.27 3.53 -14.55
N SER A 41 -19.14 2.53 -14.42
CA SER A 41 -19.40 1.56 -15.47
C SER A 41 -20.88 1.18 -15.47
N ALA A 42 -21.46 1.03 -16.66
CA ALA A 42 -22.81 0.52 -16.81
C ALA A 42 -22.93 -0.99 -16.50
N GLU A 43 -21.79 -1.69 -16.46
CA GLU A 43 -21.71 -3.13 -16.13
C GLU A 43 -21.58 -3.37 -14.63
N LEU A 44 -21.32 -2.32 -13.84
CA LEU A 44 -21.21 -2.44 -12.40
C LEU A 44 -22.59 -2.68 -11.79
N PRO A 45 -22.78 -3.76 -10.99
CA PRO A 45 -24.05 -4.01 -10.32
C PRO A 45 -24.45 -2.86 -9.40
N ALA A 46 -25.73 -2.54 -9.32
CA ALA A 46 -26.25 -1.41 -8.56
C ALA A 46 -25.90 -1.46 -7.06
N GLY A 47 -25.75 -2.65 -6.50
CA GLY A 47 -25.29 -2.85 -5.13
C GLY A 47 -23.92 -2.26 -4.83
N PHE A 48 -23.09 -2.03 -5.85
CA PHE A 48 -21.76 -1.41 -5.71
C PHE A 48 -21.75 0.11 -5.97
N ASP A 49 -22.89 0.72 -6.26
CA ASP A 49 -22.97 2.17 -6.39
C ASP A 49 -22.53 2.85 -5.08
N GLY A 50 -21.61 3.82 -5.18
CA GLY A 50 -21.01 4.52 -4.05
C GLY A 50 -20.07 3.65 -3.19
N CYS A 51 -19.69 2.44 -3.60
CA CYS A 51 -18.71 1.62 -2.90
C CYS A 51 -17.35 2.34 -2.81
N ARG A 52 -16.78 2.38 -1.61
CA ARG A 52 -15.48 3.02 -1.35
C ARG A 52 -14.40 1.97 -1.16
N ILE A 53 -13.36 2.10 -1.95
CA ILE A 53 -12.17 1.24 -1.88
C ILE A 53 -10.97 2.12 -1.56
N VAL A 54 -10.17 1.74 -0.59
CA VAL A 54 -8.84 2.32 -0.39
C VAL A 54 -7.81 1.40 -1.00
N GLN A 55 -6.98 1.94 -1.87
CA GLN A 55 -5.81 1.24 -2.39
C GLN A 55 -4.55 1.76 -1.69
N LEU A 56 -3.70 0.83 -1.25
CA LEU A 56 -2.36 1.09 -0.72
C LEU A 56 -1.36 0.34 -1.58
N SER A 57 -0.30 1.01 -1.99
CA SER A 57 0.80 0.43 -2.75
C SER A 57 2.13 1.02 -2.29
N ASP A 58 3.23 0.31 -2.50
CA ASP A 58 4.58 0.85 -2.35
C ASP A 58 4.88 1.44 -0.96
N LEU A 59 4.43 0.78 0.11
CA LEU A 59 4.73 1.22 1.47
C LEU A 59 6.20 1.02 1.84
N HIS A 60 6.88 0.04 1.23
CA HIS A 60 8.32 -0.22 1.35
C HIS A 60 8.82 -0.30 2.80
N GLY A 61 8.03 -0.87 3.71
CA GLY A 61 8.38 -1.01 5.11
C GLY A 61 8.46 0.33 5.88
N LYS A 62 7.94 1.41 5.30
CA LYS A 62 8.00 2.75 5.89
C LYS A 62 6.95 2.94 6.97
N TYR A 63 7.35 3.59 8.05
CA TYR A 63 6.46 4.00 9.11
C TYR A 63 6.03 5.47 8.96
N PHE A 64 4.74 5.71 8.92
CA PHE A 64 4.12 7.04 8.89
C PHE A 64 3.65 7.45 10.29
N GLY A 65 4.56 7.96 11.09
CA GLY A 65 4.36 8.21 12.52
C GLY A 65 4.67 6.98 13.36
N LYS A 66 4.37 7.04 14.64
CA LYS A 66 4.62 5.91 15.56
C LYS A 66 3.66 4.77 15.23
N GLY A 67 4.20 3.60 14.87
CA GLY A 67 3.40 2.42 14.55
C GLY A 67 2.40 2.65 13.40
N ASN A 68 2.75 3.47 12.42
CA ASN A 68 1.90 3.80 11.25
C ASN A 68 0.56 4.51 11.59
N GLU A 69 0.45 5.15 12.75
CA GLU A 69 -0.78 5.81 13.21
C GLU A 69 -1.36 6.82 12.20
N ARG A 70 -0.49 7.54 11.48
CA ARG A 70 -0.92 8.51 10.47
C ARG A 70 -1.52 7.83 9.24
N LEU A 71 -0.93 6.72 8.79
CA LEU A 71 -1.45 5.92 7.69
C LEU A 71 -2.83 5.37 8.03
N TYR A 72 -2.95 4.72 9.18
CA TYR A 72 -4.23 4.14 9.60
C TYR A 72 -5.32 5.18 9.84
N SER A 73 -4.94 6.38 10.31
CA SER A 73 -5.87 7.50 10.45
C SER A 73 -6.38 7.99 9.10
N ALA A 74 -5.50 8.10 8.09
CA ALA A 74 -5.88 8.47 6.73
C ALA A 74 -6.82 7.42 6.10
N VAL A 75 -6.48 6.13 6.25
CA VAL A 75 -7.33 5.03 5.76
C VAL A 75 -8.71 5.06 6.42
N LYS A 76 -8.78 5.22 7.74
CA LYS A 76 -10.07 5.32 8.47
C LYS A 76 -10.88 6.53 8.02
N ALA A 77 -10.23 7.68 7.78
CA ALA A 77 -10.91 8.90 7.35
C ALA A 77 -11.53 8.78 5.95
N ALA A 78 -11.03 7.88 5.11
CA ALA A 78 -11.60 7.57 3.80
C ALA A 78 -12.87 6.71 3.89
N HIS A 79 -13.19 6.12 5.06
CA HIS A 79 -14.35 5.24 5.28
C HIS A 79 -14.44 4.11 4.24
N PRO A 80 -13.41 3.28 4.06
CA PRO A 80 -13.42 2.23 3.07
C PRO A 80 -14.39 1.10 3.44
N GLU A 81 -15.01 0.50 2.42
CA GLU A 81 -15.72 -0.78 2.54
C GLU A 81 -14.78 -1.96 2.22
N TYR A 82 -13.75 -1.69 1.43
CA TYR A 82 -12.67 -2.64 1.12
C TYR A 82 -11.32 -1.93 1.08
N ILE A 83 -10.26 -2.64 1.42
CA ILE A 83 -8.89 -2.17 1.33
C ILE A 83 -8.11 -3.12 0.43
N PHE A 84 -7.43 -2.58 -0.59
CA PHE A 84 -6.57 -3.33 -1.48
C PHE A 84 -5.12 -2.91 -1.27
N VAL A 85 -4.26 -3.87 -0.96
CA VAL A 85 -2.81 -3.67 -0.84
C VAL A 85 -2.18 -4.33 -2.07
N THR A 86 -1.68 -3.50 -2.98
CA THR A 86 -1.28 -3.93 -4.33
C THR A 86 0.24 -4.06 -4.47
N GLY A 87 0.87 -4.68 -3.47
CA GLY A 87 2.28 -5.04 -3.49
C GLY A 87 3.21 -3.98 -2.91
N ASP A 88 4.49 -4.34 -2.86
CA ASP A 88 5.59 -3.56 -2.32
C ASP A 88 5.30 -3.02 -0.90
N LEU A 89 4.65 -3.88 -0.10
CA LEU A 89 4.38 -3.61 1.31
C LEU A 89 5.70 -3.45 2.09
N VAL A 90 6.71 -4.24 1.73
CA VAL A 90 8.06 -4.20 2.30
C VAL A 90 9.09 -3.86 1.24
N ASP A 91 10.20 -3.23 1.63
CA ASP A 91 11.37 -3.02 0.77
C ASP A 91 12.30 -4.23 0.87
N ARG A 92 13.09 -4.49 -0.17
CA ARG A 92 14.13 -5.55 -0.20
C ARG A 92 15.12 -5.49 0.97
N LYS A 93 15.22 -4.34 1.64
CA LYS A 93 16.12 -4.09 2.77
C LYS A 93 15.39 -4.02 4.11
N THR A 94 14.08 -4.26 4.14
CA THR A 94 13.33 -4.28 5.40
C THR A 94 13.86 -5.40 6.28
N GLU A 95 14.38 -5.06 7.45
CA GLU A 95 15.07 -6.02 8.34
C GLU A 95 14.13 -7.12 8.87
N ASN A 96 12.88 -6.77 9.16
CA ASN A 96 11.87 -7.70 9.70
C ASN A 96 10.58 -7.62 8.87
N PRO A 97 10.60 -8.08 7.61
CA PRO A 97 9.48 -7.90 6.68
C PRO A 97 8.19 -8.57 7.15
N THR A 98 8.28 -9.74 7.78
CA THR A 98 7.13 -10.47 8.31
C THR A 98 6.47 -9.76 9.50
N ILE A 99 7.28 -9.16 10.39
CA ILE A 99 6.75 -8.38 11.52
C ILE A 99 6.00 -7.16 11.00
N TYR A 100 6.60 -6.40 10.10
CA TYR A 100 5.97 -5.22 9.49
C TYR A 100 4.66 -5.61 8.78
N ALA A 101 4.68 -6.67 7.99
CA ALA A 101 3.49 -7.15 7.28
C ALA A 101 2.37 -7.55 8.26
N GLY A 102 2.70 -8.24 9.34
CA GLY A 102 1.74 -8.62 10.37
C GLY A 102 1.11 -7.41 11.09
N GLU A 103 1.93 -6.42 11.47
CA GLU A 103 1.45 -5.18 12.09
C GLU A 103 0.50 -4.40 11.15
N VAL A 104 0.89 -4.23 9.89
CA VAL A 104 0.05 -3.53 8.90
C VAL A 104 -1.20 -4.32 8.58
N GLY A 105 -1.07 -5.63 8.36
CA GLY A 105 -2.20 -6.51 8.07
C GLY A 105 -3.26 -6.48 9.17
N ALA A 106 -2.85 -6.63 10.43
CA ALA A 106 -3.75 -6.59 11.59
C ALA A 106 -4.45 -5.22 11.73
N ALA A 107 -3.73 -4.13 11.48
CA ALA A 107 -4.30 -2.80 11.60
C ALA A 107 -5.29 -2.49 10.47
N LEU A 108 -5.02 -2.90 9.24
CA LEU A 108 -5.89 -2.67 8.09
C LEU A 108 -7.14 -3.58 8.15
N SER A 109 -6.99 -4.86 8.47
CA SER A 109 -8.10 -5.80 8.60
C SER A 109 -9.07 -5.42 9.73
N ALA A 110 -8.59 -4.70 10.75
CA ALA A 110 -9.44 -4.12 11.79
C ALA A 110 -10.25 -2.89 11.32
N ILE A 111 -9.93 -2.31 10.17
CA ILE A 111 -10.66 -1.18 9.58
C ILE A 111 -11.73 -1.67 8.61
N ALA A 112 -11.36 -2.52 7.64
CA ALA A 112 -12.25 -3.09 6.63
C ALA A 112 -11.66 -4.39 6.06
N PRO A 113 -12.46 -5.24 5.38
CA PRO A 113 -11.96 -6.38 4.64
C PRO A 113 -10.80 -5.98 3.74
N THR A 114 -9.65 -6.62 3.95
CA THR A 114 -8.38 -6.26 3.32
C THR A 114 -7.90 -7.39 2.43
N TYR A 115 -7.49 -7.07 1.22
CA TYR A 115 -6.98 -7.97 0.20
C TYR A 115 -5.56 -7.56 -0.18
N TYR A 116 -4.71 -8.54 -0.43
CA TYR A 116 -3.30 -8.32 -0.72
C TYR A 116 -2.84 -9.17 -1.89
N VAL A 117 -2.00 -8.60 -2.73
CA VAL A 117 -1.16 -9.27 -3.72
C VAL A 117 0.30 -8.87 -3.51
N THR A 118 1.24 -9.70 -3.95
CA THR A 118 2.67 -9.38 -3.85
C THR A 118 3.11 -8.35 -4.88
N GLY A 119 4.15 -7.59 -4.55
CA GLY A 119 4.94 -6.78 -5.48
C GLY A 119 6.35 -7.35 -5.67
N ASN A 120 7.16 -6.70 -6.48
CA ASN A 120 8.50 -7.19 -6.81
C ASN A 120 9.50 -7.06 -5.65
N HIS A 121 9.25 -6.22 -4.68
CA HIS A 121 10.12 -6.06 -3.51
C HIS A 121 9.97 -7.21 -2.52
N GLU A 122 8.77 -7.78 -2.35
CA GLU A 122 8.59 -9.00 -1.57
C GLU A 122 9.43 -10.15 -2.13
N TRP A 123 9.36 -10.37 -3.44
CA TRP A 123 10.14 -11.42 -4.11
C TRP A 123 11.66 -11.22 -4.01
N GLY A 124 12.09 -9.97 -3.80
CA GLY A 124 13.48 -9.63 -3.50
C GLY A 124 14.06 -10.25 -2.23
N HIS A 125 13.20 -10.70 -1.28
CA HIS A 125 13.58 -11.43 -0.08
C HIS A 125 13.71 -12.96 -0.29
N GLY A 126 13.30 -13.46 -1.47
CA GLY A 126 13.25 -14.88 -1.80
C GLY A 126 11.98 -15.59 -1.34
N THR A 127 11.64 -16.68 -2.01
CA THR A 127 10.38 -17.42 -1.89
C THR A 127 9.98 -17.75 -0.44
N LYS A 128 10.93 -18.20 0.37
CA LYS A 128 10.65 -18.58 1.77
C LYS A 128 10.08 -17.39 2.56
N VAL A 129 10.68 -16.21 2.43
CA VAL A 129 10.23 -15.01 3.15
C VAL A 129 8.89 -14.51 2.61
N VAL A 130 8.68 -14.59 1.30
CA VAL A 130 7.38 -14.26 0.68
C VAL A 130 6.27 -15.14 1.25
N GLU A 131 6.48 -16.45 1.33
CA GLU A 131 5.49 -17.36 1.91
C GLU A 131 5.24 -17.08 3.41
N GLU A 132 6.27 -16.70 4.14
CA GLU A 132 6.12 -16.28 5.54
C GLU A 132 5.31 -14.97 5.64
N ILE A 133 5.53 -13.99 4.76
CA ILE A 133 4.74 -12.74 4.67
C ILE A 133 3.28 -13.08 4.37
N LYS A 134 3.01 -13.85 3.32
CA LYS A 134 1.66 -14.28 2.92
C LYS A 134 0.93 -14.97 4.08
N ARG A 135 1.61 -15.91 4.77
CA ARG A 135 1.06 -16.59 5.93
C ARG A 135 0.73 -15.62 7.06
N THR A 136 1.66 -14.73 7.40
CA THR A 136 1.48 -13.75 8.49
C THR A 136 0.32 -12.80 8.19
N LEU A 137 0.17 -12.37 6.94
CA LEU A 137 -0.96 -11.55 6.50
C LEU A 137 -2.30 -12.31 6.66
N ARG A 138 -2.37 -13.59 6.25
CA ARG A 138 -3.57 -14.43 6.46
C ARG A 138 -3.91 -14.57 7.93
N GLU A 139 -2.93 -14.84 8.78
CA GLU A 139 -3.07 -14.92 10.24
C GLU A 139 -3.55 -13.59 10.86
N SER A 140 -3.26 -12.46 10.20
CA SER A 140 -3.70 -11.12 10.60
C SER A 140 -5.08 -10.74 10.06
N GLY A 141 -5.80 -11.65 9.39
CA GLY A 141 -7.14 -11.43 8.86
C GLY A 141 -7.18 -10.80 7.45
N VAL A 142 -6.05 -10.76 6.74
CA VAL A 142 -5.96 -10.29 5.35
C VAL A 142 -6.21 -11.46 4.41
N THR A 143 -7.03 -11.25 3.38
CA THR A 143 -7.17 -12.20 2.27
C THR A 143 -6.02 -11.99 1.29
N VAL A 144 -5.13 -12.97 1.21
CA VAL A 144 -4.01 -12.96 0.27
C VAL A 144 -4.44 -13.67 -1.01
N LEU A 145 -4.44 -12.96 -2.11
CA LEU A 145 -4.74 -13.48 -3.44
C LEU A 145 -3.41 -13.77 -4.15
N SER A 146 -3.15 -15.03 -4.42
CA SER A 146 -1.90 -15.49 -5.05
C SER A 146 -2.31 -16.28 -6.30
N ASN A 147 -2.59 -15.59 -7.39
CA ASN A 147 -3.21 -16.12 -8.60
C ASN A 147 -4.58 -16.77 -8.28
N GLU A 148 -5.38 -16.03 -7.54
CA GLU A 148 -6.66 -16.50 -7.01
C GLU A 148 -7.73 -15.42 -7.21
N PHE A 149 -8.99 -15.83 -7.14
CA PHE A 149 -10.11 -14.89 -7.16
C PHE A 149 -11.15 -15.24 -6.08
N VAL A 150 -11.85 -14.20 -5.63
CA VAL A 150 -12.90 -14.31 -4.62
C VAL A 150 -14.10 -13.43 -5.00
N PRO A 151 -15.31 -13.81 -4.62
CA PRO A 151 -16.47 -12.93 -4.76
C PRO A 151 -16.39 -11.80 -3.71
N LEU A 152 -16.64 -10.57 -4.17
CA LEU A 152 -17.01 -9.46 -3.30
C LEU A 152 -18.52 -9.29 -3.35
N THR A 153 -19.16 -9.34 -2.19
CA THR A 153 -20.61 -9.21 -2.09
C THR A 153 -20.98 -7.93 -1.36
N ARG A 154 -21.87 -7.14 -1.97
CA ARG A 154 -22.36 -5.89 -1.40
C ARG A 154 -23.83 -5.68 -1.76
N ASN A 155 -24.66 -5.39 -0.76
CA ASN A 155 -26.09 -5.10 -0.95
C ASN A 155 -26.87 -6.15 -1.78
N GLY A 156 -26.45 -7.42 -1.71
CA GLY A 156 -27.07 -8.53 -2.44
C GLY A 156 -26.51 -8.78 -3.85
N ASP A 157 -25.67 -7.89 -4.36
CA ASP A 157 -24.93 -8.06 -5.62
C ASP A 157 -23.52 -8.60 -5.37
N SER A 158 -22.91 -9.18 -6.39
CA SER A 158 -21.56 -9.74 -6.32
C SER A 158 -20.73 -9.39 -7.55
N ILE A 159 -19.45 -9.10 -7.33
CA ILE A 159 -18.43 -8.99 -8.37
C ILE A 159 -17.27 -9.91 -8.02
N VAL A 160 -16.41 -10.21 -8.99
CA VAL A 160 -15.20 -11.00 -8.74
C VAL A 160 -14.01 -10.07 -8.52
N LEU A 161 -13.29 -10.28 -7.42
CA LEU A 161 -11.97 -9.71 -7.21
C LEU A 161 -10.93 -10.79 -7.52
N ALA A 162 -10.12 -10.55 -8.54
CA ALA A 162 -9.00 -11.39 -8.90
C ALA A 162 -7.68 -10.73 -8.50
N GLY A 163 -6.75 -11.50 -7.97
CA GLY A 163 -5.43 -11.04 -7.59
C GLY A 163 -4.35 -11.95 -8.14
N ILE A 164 -3.38 -11.35 -8.82
CA ILE A 164 -2.20 -12.03 -9.33
C ILE A 164 -0.95 -11.60 -8.58
N ASP A 165 -0.03 -12.51 -8.40
CA ASP A 165 1.29 -12.21 -7.85
C ASP A 165 2.13 -11.43 -8.87
N ASP A 166 3.17 -10.74 -8.40
CA ASP A 166 4.09 -9.99 -9.28
C ASP A 166 4.78 -10.91 -10.29
N PRO A 167 4.86 -10.53 -11.58
CA PRO A 167 5.47 -11.37 -12.63
C PRO A 167 6.96 -11.62 -12.45
N ASN A 168 7.65 -10.90 -11.55
CA ASN A 168 9.03 -11.20 -11.16
C ASN A 168 9.13 -12.32 -10.10
N GLY A 169 7.99 -12.83 -9.62
CA GLY A 169 7.93 -14.07 -8.84
C GLY A 169 8.41 -15.28 -9.66
N TYR A 170 8.51 -16.44 -9.01
CA TYR A 170 9.01 -17.65 -9.67
C TYR A 170 7.90 -18.38 -10.46
N ALA A 171 8.20 -19.49 -11.04
CA ALA A 171 7.65 -20.32 -12.11
C ALA A 171 6.10 -20.52 -12.25
N ASP A 172 5.28 -20.08 -11.35
CA ASP A 172 3.83 -20.28 -11.29
C ASP A 172 3.03 -18.96 -11.37
N GLN A 173 3.65 -17.94 -11.98
CA GLN A 173 2.99 -16.65 -12.16
C GLN A 173 2.01 -16.70 -13.33
N GLU A 174 0.77 -16.33 -13.06
CA GLU A 174 -0.28 -16.24 -14.06
C GLU A 174 -0.36 -14.85 -14.65
N THR A 175 -0.84 -14.78 -15.88
CA THR A 175 -1.20 -13.51 -16.49
C THR A 175 -2.67 -13.15 -16.15
N PRO A 176 -3.03 -11.85 -16.21
CA PRO A 176 -4.43 -11.44 -16.03
C PRO A 176 -5.41 -12.16 -16.98
N GLN A 177 -4.93 -12.51 -18.19
CA GLN A 177 -5.73 -13.21 -19.20
C GLN A 177 -5.98 -14.68 -18.83
N GLU A 178 -5.00 -15.36 -18.26
CA GLU A 178 -5.13 -16.75 -17.80
C GLU A 178 -6.09 -16.83 -16.63
N LEU A 179 -5.90 -16.00 -15.59
CA LEU A 179 -6.79 -15.97 -14.43
C LEU A 179 -8.23 -15.56 -14.83
N ALA A 180 -8.38 -14.63 -15.79
CA ALA A 180 -9.70 -14.25 -16.28
C ALA A 180 -10.43 -15.43 -16.97
N GLN A 181 -9.72 -16.32 -17.68
CA GLN A 181 -10.31 -17.51 -18.26
C GLN A 181 -10.86 -18.47 -17.21
N GLU A 182 -10.18 -18.60 -16.07
CA GLU A 182 -10.63 -19.41 -14.96
C GLU A 182 -11.90 -18.83 -14.30
N VAL A 183 -11.97 -17.51 -14.16
CA VAL A 183 -13.15 -16.82 -13.60
C VAL A 183 -14.42 -17.07 -14.45
N TYR A 184 -14.25 -17.21 -15.77
CA TYR A 184 -15.39 -17.39 -16.72
C TYR A 184 -15.62 -18.85 -17.11
N ALA A 185 -14.83 -19.81 -16.61
CA ALA A 185 -15.00 -21.24 -16.89
C ALA A 185 -16.04 -21.89 -15.98
#